data_60625d9af06f71e63cbd7c5fc3148309
#
_entry.id   60625d9af06f71e63cbd7c5fc3148309
#
_cell.length_a   1.000
_cell.length_b   1.000
_cell.length_c   1.000
_cell.angle_alpha   90.00
_cell.angle_beta   90.00
_cell.angle_gamma   90.00
#
_symmetry.space_group_name_H-M   'P 1'
#
loop_
_entity.id
_entity.type
_entity.pdbx_description
1 polymer ?
#
loop_
_entity_poly.entity_id
_entity_poly.type
_entity_poly.pdbx_seq_one_letter_code
_entity_poly.pdbx_strand_id
1 'polypeptide(L)'
;GEVPTVPTESPERLLLRNFHIAMGSLLFLCSFFRAGLWLIHPPQNNNSKLPDASYAQVHVLQFSLYCAFIAQGISGILNAWWDGLIQFVPGVDTINHGLWVTVGYLHSAFGFFYINLILFILLFRIYHMIRYRAFSLNVFA
;
A
#
# COMPACT_ATOMS: atom_id res chain seq x y z
N GLY A 1 -29.34 31.77 6.94
CA GLY A 1 -27.91 31.49 7.07
C GLY A 1 -27.43 30.87 5.78
N GLU A 2 -26.46 31.49 5.12
CA GLU A 2 -25.82 30.93 3.92
C GLU A 2 -25.14 29.65 4.30
N VAL A 3 -25.47 28.57 3.58
CA VAL A 3 -24.75 27.32 3.65
C VAL A 3 -23.31 27.58 3.16
N PRO A 4 -22.26 27.27 3.94
CA PRO A 4 -20.91 27.48 3.48
C PRO A 4 -20.72 26.71 2.18
N THR A 5 -20.51 27.42 1.08
CA THR A 5 -20.13 26.80 -0.19
C THR A 5 -18.80 26.06 0.07
N VAL A 6 -18.80 24.75 -0.18
CA VAL A 6 -17.57 23.96 -0.16
C VAL A 6 -16.56 24.66 -1.06
N PRO A 7 -15.35 25.00 -0.57
CA PRO A 7 -14.36 25.66 -1.41
C PRO A 7 -14.16 24.81 -2.66
N THR A 8 -14.31 25.41 -3.82
CA THR A 8 -13.95 24.77 -5.09
C THR A 8 -12.53 24.25 -4.95
N GLU A 9 -12.33 22.94 -5.22
CA GLU A 9 -11.01 22.33 -5.11
C GLU A 9 -10.01 23.14 -5.94
N SER A 10 -8.92 23.57 -5.31
CA SER A 10 -7.88 24.28 -6.04
C SER A 10 -7.24 23.37 -7.11
N PRO A 11 -6.72 23.93 -8.21
CA PRO A 11 -6.03 23.13 -9.23
C PRO A 11 -4.91 22.25 -8.66
N GLU A 12 -4.21 22.74 -7.64
CA GLU A 12 -3.14 21.99 -6.98
C GLU A 12 -3.67 20.75 -6.22
N ARG A 13 -4.80 20.89 -5.52
CA ARG A 13 -5.46 19.76 -4.85
C ARG A 13 -5.93 18.70 -5.84
N LEU A 14 -6.50 19.16 -6.96
CA LEU A 14 -6.95 18.27 -8.03
C LEU A 14 -5.77 17.50 -8.63
N LEU A 15 -4.66 18.18 -8.89
CA LEU A 15 -3.44 17.57 -9.40
C LEU A 15 -2.88 16.53 -8.44
N LEU A 16 -2.77 16.87 -7.16
CA LEU A 16 -2.27 15.96 -6.12
C LEU A 16 -3.16 14.73 -5.97
N ARG A 17 -4.49 14.91 -5.99
CA ARG A 17 -5.45 13.78 -5.94
C ARG A 17 -5.29 12.87 -7.14
N ASN A 18 -5.22 13.41 -8.35
CA ASN A 18 -5.07 12.62 -9.57
C ASN A 18 -3.73 11.87 -9.59
N PHE A 19 -2.66 12.53 -9.16
CA PHE A 19 -1.34 11.90 -9.02
C PHE A 19 -1.38 10.77 -7.99
N HIS A 20 -2.00 10.99 -6.83
CA HIS A 20 -2.17 9.97 -5.80
C HIS A 20 -2.95 8.75 -6.31
N ILE A 21 -4.04 8.96 -7.01
CA ILE A 21 -4.84 7.87 -7.61
C ILE A 21 -4.02 7.09 -8.64
N ALA A 22 -3.33 7.79 -9.53
CA ALA A 22 -2.52 7.15 -10.57
C ALA A 22 -1.38 6.30 -9.96
N MET A 23 -0.61 6.87 -9.05
CA MET A 23 0.49 6.18 -8.38
C MET A 23 0.00 5.05 -7.47
N GLY A 24 -1.09 5.28 -6.74
CA GLY A 24 -1.71 4.27 -5.90
C GLY A 24 -2.24 3.08 -6.71
N SER A 25 -2.86 3.33 -7.86
CA SER A 25 -3.33 2.29 -8.78
C SER A 25 -2.17 1.47 -9.35
N LEU A 26 -1.09 2.13 -9.76
CA LEU A 26 0.11 1.45 -10.23
C LEU A 26 0.73 0.57 -9.15
N LEU A 27 0.90 1.11 -7.93
CA LEU A 27 1.42 0.38 -6.78
C LEU A 27 0.53 -0.83 -6.44
N PHE A 28 -0.79 -0.66 -6.45
CA PHE A 28 -1.76 -1.73 -6.23
C PHE A 28 -1.58 -2.88 -7.22
N LEU A 29 -1.54 -2.56 -8.52
CA LEU A 29 -1.36 -3.57 -9.57
C LEU A 29 0.00 -4.28 -9.45
N CYS A 30 1.08 -3.54 -9.26
CA CYS A 30 2.41 -4.12 -9.08
C CYS A 30 2.47 -5.05 -7.85
N SER A 31 1.84 -4.66 -6.75
CA SER A 31 1.80 -5.46 -5.52
C SER A 31 0.98 -6.74 -5.69
N PHE A 32 -0.12 -6.65 -6.42
CA PHE A 32 -0.95 -7.81 -6.74
C PHE A 32 -0.17 -8.84 -7.59
N PHE A 33 0.49 -8.39 -8.64
CA PHE A 33 1.35 -9.25 -9.47
C PHE A 33 2.50 -9.83 -8.65
N ARG A 34 3.14 -9.01 -7.82
CA ARG A 34 4.29 -9.45 -7.00
C ARG A 34 3.88 -10.48 -5.96
N ALA A 35 2.75 -10.29 -5.28
CA ALA A 35 2.21 -11.26 -4.35
C ALA A 35 1.85 -12.58 -5.06
N GLY A 36 1.27 -12.52 -6.25
CA GLY A 36 0.98 -13.70 -7.06
C GLY A 36 2.24 -14.46 -7.47
N LEU A 37 3.24 -13.75 -7.97
CA LEU A 37 4.54 -14.35 -8.29
C LEU A 37 5.21 -14.99 -7.09
N TRP A 38 5.11 -14.38 -5.92
CA TRP A 38 5.62 -14.93 -4.68
C TRP A 38 4.97 -16.27 -4.32
N LEU A 39 3.65 -16.39 -4.49
CA LEU A 39 2.93 -17.63 -4.21
C LEU A 39 3.28 -18.75 -5.18
N ILE A 40 3.54 -18.40 -6.45
CA ILE A 40 3.88 -19.38 -7.50
C ILE A 40 5.37 -19.76 -7.45
N HIS A 41 6.22 -18.78 -7.24
CA HIS A 41 7.68 -18.93 -7.18
C HIS A 41 8.21 -18.28 -5.90
N PRO A 42 8.09 -18.97 -4.74
CA PRO A 42 8.59 -18.43 -3.49
C PRO A 42 10.09 -18.13 -3.57
N PRO A 43 10.54 -16.97 -3.16
CA PRO A 43 11.96 -16.64 -3.16
C PRO A 43 12.72 -17.54 -2.19
N GLN A 44 13.97 -17.85 -2.56
CA GLN A 44 14.85 -18.71 -1.78
C GLN A 44 16.04 -17.93 -1.24
N ASN A 45 16.58 -18.38 -0.11
CA ASN A 45 17.80 -17.82 0.44
C ASN A 45 19.02 -18.29 -0.34
N ASN A 46 19.52 -17.44 -1.22
CA ASN A 46 20.73 -17.71 -2.00
C ASN A 46 22.01 -17.14 -1.35
N ASN A 47 21.88 -16.53 -0.17
CA ASN A 47 23.01 -15.94 0.54
C ASN A 47 23.47 -16.87 1.68
N SER A 48 24.62 -17.54 1.48
CA SER A 48 25.19 -18.47 2.46
C SER A 48 25.59 -17.81 3.79
N LYS A 49 25.70 -16.48 3.84
CA LYS A 49 26.05 -15.74 5.06
C LYS A 49 24.83 -15.43 5.91
N LEU A 50 23.63 -15.50 5.34
CA LEU A 50 22.39 -15.17 6.04
C LEU A 50 21.72 -16.45 6.53
N PRO A 51 21.49 -16.61 7.86
CA PRO A 51 20.74 -17.75 8.38
C PRO A 51 19.32 -17.81 7.80
N ASP A 52 18.82 -19.02 7.55
CA ASP A 52 17.49 -19.22 6.96
C ASP A 52 16.37 -18.64 7.81
N ALA A 53 16.48 -18.68 9.13
CA ALA A 53 15.51 -18.04 10.03
C ALA A 53 15.46 -16.52 9.85
N SER A 54 16.62 -15.87 9.71
CA SER A 54 16.70 -14.43 9.47
C SER A 54 16.17 -14.05 8.10
N TYR A 55 16.44 -14.86 7.10
CA TYR A 55 15.88 -14.72 5.76
C TYR A 55 14.34 -14.83 5.79
N ALA A 56 13.81 -15.85 6.46
CA ALA A 56 12.37 -16.08 6.57
C ALA A 56 11.65 -14.92 7.27
N GLN A 57 12.23 -14.34 8.32
CA GLN A 57 11.66 -13.18 9.02
C GLN A 57 11.46 -11.99 8.09
N VAL A 58 12.50 -11.62 7.32
CA VAL A 58 12.40 -10.50 6.37
C VAL A 58 11.40 -10.82 5.27
N HIS A 59 11.36 -12.06 4.81
CA HIS A 59 10.46 -12.47 3.75
C HIS A 59 8.99 -12.43 4.16
N VAL A 60 8.67 -12.83 5.40
CA VAL A 60 7.32 -12.66 5.96
C VAL A 60 6.93 -11.19 6.00
N LEU A 61 7.84 -10.29 6.41
CA LEU A 61 7.59 -8.84 6.40
C LEU A 61 7.36 -8.31 4.99
N GLN A 62 8.14 -8.76 4.01
CA GLN A 62 7.97 -8.36 2.61
C GLN A 62 6.65 -8.83 2.03
N PHE A 63 6.24 -10.06 2.29
CA PHE A 63 4.91 -10.55 1.88
C PHE A 63 3.79 -9.76 2.54
N SER A 64 3.92 -9.45 3.83
CA SER A 64 2.98 -8.60 4.57
C SER A 64 2.89 -7.20 3.96
N LEU A 65 4.00 -6.66 3.44
CA LEU A 65 4.04 -5.38 2.75
C LEU A 65 3.20 -5.41 1.46
N TYR A 66 3.29 -6.46 0.66
CA TYR A 66 2.45 -6.61 -0.54
C TYR A 66 0.97 -6.73 -0.18
N CYS A 67 0.64 -7.51 0.85
CA CYS A 67 -0.73 -7.59 1.36
C CYS A 67 -1.26 -6.25 1.86
N ALA A 68 -0.42 -5.47 2.54
CA ALA A 68 -0.77 -4.13 3.02
C ALA A 68 -1.01 -3.16 1.85
N PHE A 69 -0.22 -3.21 0.80
CA PHE A 69 -0.45 -2.40 -0.41
C PHE A 69 -1.73 -2.79 -1.14
N ILE A 70 -2.06 -4.07 -1.19
CA ILE A 70 -3.32 -4.55 -1.77
C ILE A 70 -4.51 -4.03 -0.94
N ALA A 71 -4.45 -4.14 0.37
CA ALA A 71 -5.49 -3.62 1.28
C ALA A 71 -5.63 -2.09 1.15
N GLN A 72 -4.50 -1.38 1.02
CA GLN A 72 -4.46 0.06 0.75
C GLN A 72 -5.15 0.42 -0.56
N GLY A 73 -4.89 -0.34 -1.63
CA GLY A 73 -5.52 -0.13 -2.93
C GLY A 73 -7.03 -0.39 -2.90
N ILE A 74 -7.46 -1.49 -2.28
CA ILE A 74 -8.89 -1.82 -2.12
C ILE A 74 -9.61 -0.73 -1.34
N SER A 75 -9.05 -0.31 -0.20
CA SER A 75 -9.65 0.76 0.61
C SER A 75 -9.71 2.10 -0.13
N GLY A 76 -8.72 2.40 -0.95
CA GLY A 76 -8.72 3.59 -1.81
C GLY A 76 -9.82 3.55 -2.88
N ILE A 77 -10.02 2.41 -3.54
CA ILE A 77 -11.09 2.20 -4.52
C ILE A 77 -12.47 2.35 -3.85
N LEU A 78 -12.67 1.71 -2.70
CA LEU A 78 -13.92 1.81 -1.95
C LEU A 78 -14.19 3.24 -1.47
N ASN A 79 -13.16 3.94 -1.03
CA ASN A 79 -13.29 5.34 -0.63
C ASN A 79 -13.74 6.22 -1.81
N ALA A 80 -13.13 6.05 -2.98
CA ALA A 80 -13.49 6.77 -4.19
C ALA A 80 -14.91 6.41 -4.69
N TRP A 81 -15.35 5.17 -4.49
CA TRP A 81 -16.70 4.75 -4.83
C TRP A 81 -17.76 5.46 -3.96
N TRP A 82 -17.57 5.43 -2.65
CA TRP A 82 -18.55 6.06 -1.75
C TRP A 82 -18.48 7.61 -1.74
N ASP A 83 -17.40 8.17 -2.26
CA ASP A 83 -17.30 9.61 -2.55
C ASP A 83 -18.02 10.00 -3.86
N GLY A 84 -18.44 9.02 -4.67
CA GLY A 84 -19.03 9.23 -5.99
C GLY A 84 -18.03 9.58 -7.09
N LEU A 85 -16.74 9.49 -6.82
CA LEU A 85 -15.68 9.74 -7.78
C LEU A 85 -15.59 8.67 -8.88
N ILE A 86 -15.92 7.42 -8.52
CA ILE A 86 -15.94 6.27 -9.43
C ILE A 86 -17.33 5.65 -9.41
N GLN A 87 -17.90 5.41 -10.59
CA GLN A 87 -19.17 4.69 -10.77
C GLN A 87 -18.93 3.48 -11.65
N PHE A 88 -19.01 2.28 -11.05
CA PHE A 88 -18.90 1.03 -11.79
C PHE A 88 -20.23 0.58 -12.39
N VAL A 89 -21.35 0.98 -11.78
CA VAL A 89 -22.70 0.62 -12.24
C VAL A 89 -23.45 1.90 -12.58
N PRO A 90 -23.78 2.14 -13.86
CA PRO A 90 -24.52 3.32 -14.28
C PRO A 90 -25.90 3.39 -13.61
N GLY A 91 -26.29 4.57 -13.13
CA GLY A 91 -27.60 4.83 -12.56
C GLY A 91 -27.78 4.38 -11.10
N VAL A 92 -26.76 3.83 -10.47
CA VAL A 92 -26.77 3.48 -9.04
C VAL A 92 -26.10 4.61 -8.26
N ASP A 93 -26.86 5.23 -7.36
CA ASP A 93 -26.28 6.18 -6.41
C ASP A 93 -25.51 5.41 -5.34
N THR A 94 -24.19 5.59 -5.32
CA THR A 94 -23.29 4.92 -4.37
C THR A 94 -22.72 5.86 -3.32
N ILE A 95 -23.12 7.14 -3.35
CA ILE A 95 -22.60 8.14 -2.42
C ILE A 95 -23.09 7.79 -1.01
N ASN A 96 -22.14 7.56 -0.12
CA ASN A 96 -22.41 7.30 1.29
C ASN A 96 -21.33 7.95 2.16
N HIS A 97 -21.67 9.07 2.76
CA HIS A 97 -20.73 9.84 3.57
C HIS A 97 -20.19 9.08 4.78
N GLY A 98 -21.01 8.29 5.46
CA GLY A 98 -20.59 7.50 6.62
C GLY A 98 -19.57 6.44 6.25
N LEU A 99 -19.82 5.71 5.17
CA LEU A 99 -18.88 4.70 4.66
C LEU A 99 -17.62 5.36 4.09
N TRP A 100 -17.75 6.47 3.39
CA TRP A 100 -16.61 7.25 2.90
C TRP A 100 -15.64 7.64 4.04
N VAL A 101 -16.17 8.21 5.13
CA VAL A 101 -15.37 8.59 6.30
C VAL A 101 -14.71 7.38 6.94
N THR A 102 -15.48 6.30 7.17
CA THR A 102 -14.96 5.08 7.81
C THR A 102 -13.83 4.45 7.00
N VAL A 103 -14.03 4.31 5.70
CA VAL A 103 -13.00 3.73 4.82
C VAL A 103 -11.82 4.67 4.63
N GLY A 104 -12.03 5.98 4.69
CA GLY A 104 -10.96 6.98 4.71
C GLY A 104 -10.01 6.78 5.89
N TYR A 105 -10.55 6.52 7.08
CA TYR A 105 -9.72 6.16 8.25
C TYR A 105 -8.97 4.84 8.06
N LEU A 106 -9.61 3.81 7.51
CA LEU A 106 -8.95 2.54 7.21
C LEU A 106 -7.83 2.72 6.18
N HIS A 107 -8.08 3.49 5.14
CA HIS A 107 -7.08 3.81 4.11
C HIS A 107 -5.86 4.50 4.72
N SER A 108 -6.07 5.46 5.61
CA SER A 108 -5.00 6.14 6.33
C SER A 108 -4.25 5.19 7.26
N ALA A 109 -4.95 4.33 8.01
CA ALA A 109 -4.36 3.35 8.91
C ALA A 109 -3.47 2.33 8.14
N PHE A 110 -3.93 1.82 7.01
CA PHE A 110 -3.10 0.97 6.15
C PHE A 110 -1.88 1.70 5.61
N GLY A 111 -2.01 2.99 5.29
CA GLY A 111 -0.89 3.84 4.90
C GLY A 111 0.20 3.91 5.95
N PHE A 112 -0.17 4.18 7.19
CA PHE A 112 0.75 4.14 8.33
C PHE A 112 1.37 2.76 8.54
N PHE A 113 0.57 1.71 8.40
CA PHE A 113 1.04 0.34 8.58
C PHE A 113 2.12 -0.04 7.57
N TYR A 114 1.90 0.20 6.28
CA TYR A 114 2.90 -0.17 5.28
C TYR A 114 4.18 0.69 5.36
N ILE A 115 4.09 1.97 5.75
CA ILE A 115 5.27 2.82 5.97
C ILE A 115 6.13 2.23 7.09
N ASN A 116 5.50 1.80 8.19
CA ASN A 116 6.21 1.13 9.29
C ASN A 116 6.82 -0.21 8.85
N LEU A 117 6.12 -1.00 8.02
CA LEU A 117 6.69 -2.24 7.45
C LEU A 117 7.93 -1.97 6.60
N ILE A 118 7.91 -0.94 5.75
CA ILE A 118 9.09 -0.54 4.97
C ILE A 118 10.25 -0.20 5.90
N LEU A 119 10.00 0.59 6.93
CA LEU A 119 11.01 0.97 7.91
C LEU A 119 11.58 -0.25 8.61
N PHE A 120 10.75 -1.17 9.10
CA PHE A 120 11.20 -2.41 9.73
C PHE A 120 12.03 -3.28 8.79
N ILE A 121 11.61 -3.45 7.54
CA ILE A 121 12.37 -4.21 6.54
C ILE A 121 13.75 -3.59 6.34
N LEU A 122 13.84 -2.26 6.20
CA LEU A 122 15.11 -1.55 6.07
C LEU A 122 16.01 -1.75 7.27
N LEU A 123 15.47 -1.63 8.49
CA LEU A 123 16.21 -1.84 9.73
C LEU A 123 16.73 -3.28 9.84
N PHE A 124 15.91 -4.27 9.52
CA PHE A 124 16.34 -5.68 9.48
C PHE A 124 17.43 -5.91 8.43
N ARG A 125 17.31 -5.31 7.26
CA ARG A 125 18.35 -5.42 6.21
C ARG A 125 19.67 -4.79 6.66
N ILE A 126 19.64 -3.62 7.30
CA ILE A 126 20.82 -2.98 7.87
C ILE A 126 21.42 -3.87 8.96
N TYR A 127 20.60 -4.41 9.87
CA TYR A 127 21.04 -5.35 10.88
C TYR A 127 21.74 -6.58 10.27
N HIS A 128 21.18 -7.18 9.22
CA HIS A 128 21.76 -8.33 8.53
C HIS A 128 23.08 -7.97 7.85
N MET A 129 23.20 -6.76 7.30
CA MET A 129 24.46 -6.28 6.72
C MET A 129 25.57 -6.20 7.77
N ILE A 130 25.26 -5.67 8.94
CA ILE A 130 26.22 -5.50 10.03
C ILE A 130 26.55 -6.85 10.67
N ARG A 131 25.53 -7.63 11.01
CA ARG A 131 25.69 -8.88 11.79
C ARG A 131 26.26 -10.04 11.00
N TYR A 132 25.81 -10.20 9.76
CA TYR A 132 26.14 -11.34 8.91
C TYR A 132 26.98 -10.97 7.68
N ARG A 133 27.27 -9.69 7.49
CA ARG A 133 27.90 -9.17 6.27
C ARG A 133 27.17 -9.57 4.99
N ALA A 134 25.87 -9.69 5.08
CA ALA A 134 24.96 -10.02 3.98
C ALA A 134 24.46 -8.71 3.35
N PHE A 135 25.11 -8.26 2.31
CA PHE A 135 24.80 -6.97 1.66
C PHE A 135 23.58 -7.10 0.76
N SER A 136 22.44 -6.63 1.25
CA SER A 136 21.23 -6.48 0.44
C SER A 136 20.31 -5.43 1.08
N LEU A 137 20.04 -4.36 0.35
CA LEU A 137 19.06 -3.34 0.75
C LEU A 137 17.72 -3.51 0.04
N ASN A 138 17.48 -4.66 -0.58
CA ASN A 138 16.21 -4.93 -1.25
C ASN A 138 15.05 -4.93 -0.26
N VAL A 139 14.17 -3.94 -0.37
CA VAL A 139 12.91 -3.88 0.37
C VAL A 139 11.85 -4.75 -0.30
N PHE A 140 11.91 -4.81 -1.63
CA PHE A 140 11.02 -5.60 -2.47
C PHE A 140 11.79 -6.81 -3.03
N ALA A 141 11.40 -7.97 -2.64
CA ALA A 141 12.01 -9.19 -3.15
C ALA A 141 11.32 -9.67 -4.43
#